data_d202fc9f6a5228cd36c38931c4b652b6
#
_entry.id   d202fc9f6a5228cd36c38931c4b652b6
#
_cell.length_a   1.000
_cell.length_b   1.000
_cell.length_c   1.000
_cell.angle_alpha   90.00
_cell.angle_beta   90.00
_cell.angle_gamma   90.00
#
_symmetry.space_group_name_H-M   'P 1'
#
loop_
_entity.id
_entity.type
_entity.pdbx_description
1 polymer ?
#
loop_
_entity_poly.entity_id
_entity_poly.type
_entity_poly.pdbx_seq_one_letter_code
_entity_poly.pdbx_strand_id
1 'polypeptide(L)'
;NWDMESGDYNPTIKTVPSTSHVSIWNFYPDPDAYNMDEVEFVVERHRMTRSQMRGLKSRPFFREESINEAINLGESYEKKYWEQDMEDDSQYSSAPYRYEVLEFWGYVDTDILAEHGVKIPKELKDSEQVSVNAWICNGKVLRLVLNPFKPARIPYYAVPYELNPYSFFGVGIAENMDDTQTLMNGFMRMAIDNAALSGNLIIEVDETNLVPGQDLSVYPGKIFRRQGGAPGQGIFGTKFPNVAGENMQLFDKARVLADESTGFPSFAHGQTGVSGVGRTASGISMLMSAANGSIRNVVKNVDDYLIGPIGRAFFAFNMQFDFDSE
;
A
#
# COMPACT_ATOMS: atom_id res chain seq x y z
N ASN A 1 29.20 10.00 -15.58
CA ASN A 1 30.09 11.04 -15.04
C ASN A 1 30.27 12.14 -16.07
N TRP A 2 30.15 13.39 -15.65
CA TRP A 2 30.53 14.55 -16.45
C TRP A 2 32.05 14.70 -16.42
N ASP A 3 32.67 14.77 -17.56
CA ASP A 3 34.04 15.22 -17.67
C ASP A 3 34.06 16.75 -17.60
N MET A 4 34.59 17.29 -16.52
CA MET A 4 34.58 18.74 -16.25
C MET A 4 35.57 19.50 -17.16
N GLU A 5 36.52 18.83 -17.81
CA GLU A 5 37.50 19.45 -18.70
C GLU A 5 37.00 19.48 -20.14
N SER A 6 36.37 18.41 -20.63
CA SER A 6 35.84 18.32 -22.00
C SER A 6 34.39 18.79 -22.11
N GLY A 7 33.65 18.84 -21.01
CA GLY A 7 32.21 19.11 -21.01
C GLY A 7 31.35 17.95 -21.55
N ASP A 8 31.94 16.79 -21.78
CA ASP A 8 31.28 15.63 -22.30
C ASP A 8 30.70 14.75 -21.20
N TYR A 9 29.53 14.17 -21.45
CA TYR A 9 28.92 13.18 -20.58
C TYR A 9 29.32 11.76 -20.99
N ASN A 10 30.22 11.14 -20.21
CA ASN A 10 30.59 9.75 -20.39
C ASN A 10 29.72 8.86 -19.50
N PRO A 11 28.72 8.12 -20.03
CA PRO A 11 27.94 7.20 -19.25
C PRO A 11 28.83 6.02 -18.80
N THR A 12 28.97 5.88 -17.49
CA THR A 12 29.62 4.68 -16.94
C THR A 12 28.56 3.58 -16.85
N ILE A 13 28.65 2.57 -17.70
CA ILE A 13 27.80 1.39 -17.65
C ILE A 13 28.40 0.46 -16.59
N LYS A 14 27.66 0.25 -15.49
CA LYS A 14 28.01 -0.77 -14.49
C LYS A 14 27.09 -1.97 -14.66
N THR A 15 27.67 -3.14 -14.87
CA THR A 15 26.94 -4.41 -14.88
C THR A 15 27.06 -5.02 -13.51
N VAL A 16 26.03 -4.84 -12.67
CA VAL A 16 25.99 -5.33 -11.29
C VAL A 16 24.63 -5.93 -11.00
N PRO A 17 24.52 -6.90 -10.08
CA PRO A 17 23.22 -7.36 -9.60
C PRO A 17 22.47 -6.18 -8.94
N SER A 18 21.18 -6.10 -9.21
CA SER A 18 20.32 -5.05 -8.66
C SER A 18 18.99 -5.65 -8.23
N THR A 19 18.31 -4.98 -7.31
CA THR A 19 16.95 -5.28 -6.93
C THR A 19 16.02 -4.19 -7.43
N SER A 20 14.79 -4.57 -7.78
CA SER A 20 13.73 -3.65 -8.13
C SER A 20 12.53 -3.84 -7.21
N HIS A 21 11.81 -2.78 -6.96
CA HIS A 21 10.56 -2.83 -6.21
C HIS A 21 9.46 -3.45 -7.07
N VAL A 22 8.72 -4.40 -6.50
CA VAL A 22 7.52 -4.99 -7.06
C VAL A 22 6.33 -4.55 -6.23
N SER A 23 5.31 -3.98 -6.89
CA SER A 23 4.08 -3.61 -6.20
C SER A 23 3.34 -4.87 -5.72
N ILE A 24 2.90 -4.86 -4.46
CA ILE A 24 2.10 -5.95 -3.89
C ILE A 24 0.85 -6.27 -4.72
N TRP A 25 0.27 -5.28 -5.38
CA TRP A 25 -0.91 -5.42 -6.24
C TRP A 25 -0.64 -6.15 -7.57
N ASN A 26 0.62 -6.28 -7.95
CA ASN A 26 1.06 -6.96 -9.16
C ASN A 26 1.79 -8.27 -8.86
N PHE A 27 1.83 -8.67 -7.60
CA PHE A 27 2.53 -9.85 -7.13
C PHE A 27 1.54 -10.91 -6.66
N TYR A 28 1.54 -12.05 -7.32
CA TYR A 28 0.65 -13.17 -7.07
C TYR A 28 1.48 -14.41 -6.72
N PRO A 29 1.78 -14.63 -5.42
CA PRO A 29 2.45 -15.83 -4.96
C PRO A 29 1.50 -17.01 -4.97
N ASP A 30 2.04 -18.20 -4.76
CA ASP A 30 1.29 -19.41 -4.50
C ASP A 30 0.34 -19.19 -3.31
N PRO A 31 -0.98 -19.41 -3.47
CA PRO A 31 -1.97 -19.18 -2.42
C PRO A 31 -1.85 -20.15 -1.23
N ASP A 32 -1.20 -21.30 -1.43
CA ASP A 32 -1.04 -22.31 -0.37
C ASP A 32 0.24 -22.10 0.45
N ALA A 33 1.14 -21.20 0.04
CA ALA A 33 2.35 -20.86 0.74
C ALA A 33 2.13 -19.77 1.80
N TYR A 34 2.82 -19.88 2.93
CA TYR A 34 2.80 -18.89 4.02
C TYR A 34 4.03 -17.97 4.02
N ASN A 35 5.09 -18.35 3.32
CA ASN A 35 6.33 -17.57 3.21
C ASN A 35 7.03 -17.87 1.88
N MET A 36 8.07 -17.06 1.53
CA MET A 36 8.80 -17.22 0.27
C MET A 36 9.56 -18.54 0.12
N ASP A 37 9.88 -19.23 1.23
CA ASP A 37 10.61 -20.50 1.17
C ASP A 37 9.70 -21.68 0.78
N GLU A 38 8.39 -21.54 0.98
CA GLU A 38 7.37 -22.56 0.66
C GLU A 38 6.73 -22.36 -0.71
N VAL A 39 6.98 -21.20 -1.36
CA VAL A 39 6.37 -20.84 -2.63
C VAL A 39 6.85 -21.74 -3.76
N GLU A 40 5.92 -22.44 -4.41
CA GLU A 40 6.20 -23.25 -5.60
C GLU A 40 6.23 -22.41 -6.87
N PHE A 41 5.42 -21.35 -6.93
CA PHE A 41 5.39 -20.42 -8.06
C PHE A 41 5.04 -19.00 -7.67
N VAL A 42 5.46 -18.06 -8.48
CA VAL A 42 5.11 -16.64 -8.41
C VAL A 42 4.71 -16.15 -9.78
N VAL A 43 3.67 -15.34 -9.83
CA VAL A 43 3.30 -14.58 -11.03
C VAL A 43 3.41 -13.09 -10.75
N GLU A 44 4.22 -12.39 -11.55
CA GLU A 44 4.25 -10.92 -11.56
C GLU A 44 3.50 -10.39 -12.76
N ARG A 45 2.64 -9.40 -12.53
CA ARG A 45 1.86 -8.71 -13.56
C ARG A 45 2.56 -7.44 -13.99
N HIS A 46 2.93 -7.36 -15.25
CA HIS A 46 3.52 -6.18 -15.85
C HIS A 46 2.50 -5.46 -16.72
N ARG A 47 2.46 -4.13 -16.59
CA ARG A 47 1.67 -3.25 -17.42
C ARG A 47 2.56 -2.58 -18.44
N MET A 48 2.53 -3.06 -19.68
CA MET A 48 3.46 -2.63 -20.73
C MET A 48 2.80 -1.81 -21.83
N THR A 49 3.53 -0.82 -22.33
CA THR A 49 3.16 -0.09 -23.55
C THR A 49 3.54 -0.92 -24.78
N ARG A 50 2.97 -0.56 -25.94
CA ARG A 50 3.33 -1.17 -27.23
C ARG A 50 4.83 -1.03 -27.55
N SER A 51 5.43 0.11 -27.16
CA SER A 51 6.88 0.32 -27.33
C SER A 51 7.71 -0.62 -26.45
N GLN A 52 7.31 -0.80 -25.19
CA GLN A 52 7.97 -1.74 -24.28
C GLN A 52 7.84 -3.18 -24.76
N MET A 53 6.66 -3.58 -25.26
CA MET A 53 6.45 -4.90 -25.87
C MET A 53 7.40 -5.12 -27.07
N ARG A 54 7.53 -4.13 -27.95
CA ARG A 54 8.50 -4.19 -29.06
C ARG A 54 9.94 -4.26 -28.58
N GLY A 55 10.26 -3.57 -27.48
CA GLY A 55 11.58 -3.61 -26.85
C GLY A 55 11.96 -4.99 -26.31
N LEU A 56 11.00 -5.87 -26.00
CA LEU A 56 11.29 -7.24 -25.58
C LEU A 56 11.96 -8.07 -26.69
N LYS A 57 11.77 -7.74 -27.97
CA LYS A 57 12.39 -8.44 -29.09
C LYS A 57 13.92 -8.40 -29.07
N SER A 58 14.50 -7.32 -28.53
CA SER A 58 15.95 -7.19 -28.39
C SER A 58 16.53 -7.97 -27.22
N ARG A 59 15.68 -8.49 -26.32
CA ARG A 59 16.13 -9.26 -25.17
C ARG A 59 16.35 -10.73 -25.53
N PRO A 60 17.33 -11.43 -24.92
CA PRO A 60 17.62 -12.82 -25.21
C PRO A 60 16.43 -13.73 -24.86
N PHE A 61 16.25 -14.75 -25.67
CA PHE A 61 15.26 -15.82 -25.51
C PHE A 61 13.79 -15.39 -25.65
N PHE A 62 13.49 -14.15 -26.03
CA PHE A 62 12.14 -13.73 -26.39
C PHE A 62 11.83 -14.13 -27.85
N ARG A 63 10.61 -14.63 -28.08
CA ARG A 63 10.13 -15.07 -29.38
C ARG A 63 9.49 -13.90 -30.13
N GLU A 64 10.12 -13.43 -31.19
CA GLU A 64 9.66 -12.28 -31.95
C GLU A 64 8.28 -12.49 -32.58
N GLU A 65 8.02 -13.70 -33.11
CA GLU A 65 6.73 -14.05 -33.71
C GLU A 65 5.60 -13.96 -32.69
N SER A 66 5.78 -14.56 -31.49
CA SER A 66 4.79 -14.52 -30.40
C SER A 66 4.52 -13.10 -29.92
N ILE A 67 5.56 -12.25 -29.87
CA ILE A 67 5.40 -10.84 -29.51
C ILE A 67 4.54 -10.11 -30.55
N ASN A 68 4.82 -10.34 -31.85
CA ASN A 68 4.03 -9.73 -32.93
C ASN A 68 2.57 -10.20 -32.89
N GLU A 69 2.33 -11.49 -32.68
CA GLU A 69 0.99 -12.04 -32.53
C GLU A 69 0.26 -11.43 -31.33
N ALA A 70 0.92 -11.36 -30.18
CA ALA A 70 0.34 -10.75 -28.98
C ALA A 70 -0.02 -9.27 -29.18
N ILE A 71 0.82 -8.52 -29.91
CA ILE A 71 0.56 -7.12 -30.25
C ILE A 71 -0.61 -7.01 -31.24
N ASN A 72 -0.72 -7.92 -32.21
CA ASN A 72 -1.77 -7.90 -33.22
C ASN A 72 -3.15 -8.30 -32.65
N LEU A 73 -3.19 -9.11 -31.58
CA LEU A 73 -4.43 -9.44 -30.86
C LEU A 73 -5.02 -8.23 -30.12
N GLY A 74 -4.25 -7.16 -29.96
CA GLY A 74 -4.70 -5.93 -29.31
C GLY A 74 -4.35 -5.84 -27.83
N GLU A 75 -4.80 -4.78 -27.21
CA GLU A 75 -4.54 -4.48 -25.82
C GLU A 75 -5.38 -5.38 -24.93
N SER A 76 -4.76 -5.91 -23.87
CA SER A 76 -5.37 -6.90 -22.98
C SER A 76 -5.46 -6.43 -21.53
N TYR A 77 -4.97 -5.22 -21.26
CA TYR A 77 -4.94 -4.73 -19.90
C TYR A 77 -6.32 -4.24 -19.46
N GLU A 78 -6.86 -4.91 -18.46
CA GLU A 78 -8.07 -4.48 -17.76
C GLU A 78 -7.70 -3.87 -16.41
N LYS A 79 -8.25 -2.69 -16.11
CA LYS A 79 -8.09 -2.07 -14.81
C LYS A 79 -8.74 -2.94 -13.74
N LYS A 80 -8.03 -3.16 -12.65
CA LYS A 80 -8.58 -3.81 -11.47
C LYS A 80 -9.38 -2.81 -10.64
N TYR A 81 -10.28 -3.29 -9.78
CA TYR A 81 -11.15 -2.45 -8.94
C TYR A 81 -10.35 -1.46 -8.08
N TRP A 82 -9.24 -1.91 -7.48
CA TRP A 82 -8.36 -1.06 -6.66
C TRP A 82 -7.64 0.04 -7.46
N GLU A 83 -7.39 -0.18 -8.75
CA GLU A 83 -6.85 0.86 -9.65
C GLU A 83 -7.91 1.90 -9.98
N GLN A 84 -9.17 1.47 -10.11
CA GLN A 84 -10.30 2.36 -10.32
C GLN A 84 -10.53 3.24 -9.09
N ASP A 85 -10.54 2.65 -7.89
CA ASP A 85 -10.71 3.37 -6.63
C ASP A 85 -9.61 4.43 -6.39
N MET A 86 -8.37 4.13 -6.77
CA MET A 86 -7.26 5.09 -6.66
C MET A 86 -7.32 6.22 -7.69
N GLU A 87 -7.97 6.00 -8.84
CA GLU A 87 -8.05 6.98 -9.94
C GLU A 87 -9.28 7.89 -9.84
N ASP A 88 -10.30 7.57 -9.05
CA ASP A 88 -11.53 8.36 -8.91
C ASP A 88 -11.27 9.81 -8.44
N ASP A 89 -10.16 10.04 -7.74
CA ASP A 89 -9.71 11.37 -7.33
C ASP A 89 -8.84 12.10 -8.39
N SER A 90 -8.40 11.42 -9.46
CA SER A 90 -7.56 12.01 -10.48
C SER A 90 -8.34 12.23 -11.78
N GLN A 91 -8.43 13.48 -12.25
CA GLN A 91 -9.01 13.84 -13.55
C GLN A 91 -8.26 13.25 -14.76
N TYR A 92 -7.17 12.52 -14.54
CA TYR A 92 -6.33 11.94 -15.57
C TYR A 92 -6.55 10.43 -15.63
N SER A 93 -7.43 10.01 -16.54
CA SER A 93 -7.50 8.61 -16.95
C SER A 93 -6.14 8.18 -17.50
N SER A 94 -5.53 7.16 -16.90
CA SER A 94 -4.32 6.56 -17.46
C SER A 94 -4.60 6.07 -18.88
N ALA A 95 -3.65 6.29 -19.80
CA ALA A 95 -3.80 5.93 -21.21
C ALA A 95 -4.32 4.50 -21.38
N PRO A 96 -5.40 4.28 -22.14
CA PRO A 96 -6.10 3.00 -22.23
C PRO A 96 -5.28 1.88 -22.90
N TYR A 97 -4.23 2.24 -23.64
CA TYR A 97 -3.50 1.33 -24.51
C TYR A 97 -2.36 0.61 -23.79
N ARG A 98 -2.68 -0.47 -23.07
CA ARG A 98 -1.70 -1.28 -22.34
C ARG A 98 -1.89 -2.77 -22.59
N TYR A 99 -0.78 -3.51 -22.47
CA TYR A 99 -0.73 -4.95 -22.54
C TYR A 99 -0.51 -5.51 -21.14
N GLU A 100 -1.29 -6.49 -20.76
CA GLU A 100 -1.05 -7.26 -19.55
C GLU A 100 -0.07 -8.38 -19.89
N VAL A 101 1.10 -8.33 -19.28
CA VAL A 101 2.13 -9.34 -19.43
C VAL A 101 2.33 -10.01 -18.08
N LEU A 102 2.21 -11.32 -18.05
CA LEU A 102 2.41 -12.12 -16.86
C LEU A 102 3.80 -12.77 -16.92
N GLU A 103 4.61 -12.51 -15.91
CA GLU A 103 5.88 -13.18 -15.69
C GLU A 103 5.72 -14.26 -14.63
N PHE A 104 5.92 -15.51 -15.04
CA PHE A 104 5.81 -16.68 -14.17
C PHE A 104 7.21 -17.18 -13.80
N TRP A 105 7.39 -17.47 -12.54
CA TRP A 105 8.52 -18.21 -11.99
C TRP A 105 7.99 -19.38 -11.18
N GLY A 106 8.42 -20.59 -11.50
CA GLY A 106 7.93 -21.77 -10.79
C GLY A 106 8.34 -23.05 -11.48
N TYR A 107 7.74 -24.14 -11.06
CA TYR A 107 7.99 -25.46 -11.60
C TYR A 107 6.98 -25.80 -12.69
N VAL A 108 7.46 -26.43 -13.75
CA VAL A 108 6.65 -26.91 -14.90
C VAL A 108 7.11 -28.30 -15.25
N ASP A 109 6.16 -29.15 -15.64
CA ASP A 109 6.43 -30.52 -16.06
C ASP A 109 7.35 -30.56 -17.28
N THR A 110 8.30 -31.49 -17.25
CA THR A 110 9.30 -31.64 -18.31
C THR A 110 8.70 -31.96 -19.69
N ASP A 111 7.57 -32.67 -19.72
CA ASP A 111 6.85 -32.99 -20.94
C ASP A 111 6.32 -31.74 -21.64
N ILE A 112 5.72 -30.81 -20.88
CA ILE A 112 5.22 -29.52 -21.40
C ILE A 112 6.35 -28.68 -21.96
N LEU A 113 7.52 -28.69 -21.30
CA LEU A 113 8.71 -27.97 -21.78
C LEU A 113 9.24 -28.53 -23.10
N ALA A 114 9.22 -29.86 -23.24
CA ALA A 114 9.64 -30.54 -24.46
C ALA A 114 8.70 -30.22 -25.63
N GLU A 115 7.39 -30.20 -25.42
CA GLU A 115 6.39 -29.81 -26.43
C GLU A 115 6.61 -28.38 -26.95
N HIS A 116 7.02 -27.46 -26.04
CA HIS A 116 7.32 -26.08 -26.42
C HIS A 116 8.76 -25.83 -26.89
N GLY A 117 9.53 -26.91 -27.15
CA GLY A 117 10.87 -26.86 -27.77
C GLY A 117 11.97 -26.32 -26.86
N VAL A 118 11.78 -26.36 -25.53
CA VAL A 118 12.82 -26.01 -24.56
C VAL A 118 13.80 -27.16 -24.44
N LYS A 119 15.09 -26.88 -24.63
CA LYS A 119 16.15 -27.91 -24.51
C LYS A 119 16.44 -28.15 -23.05
N ILE A 120 16.06 -29.32 -22.54
CA ILE A 120 16.28 -29.73 -21.17
C ILE A 120 17.70 -30.37 -21.11
N PRO A 121 18.57 -29.94 -20.18
CA PRO A 121 19.87 -30.56 -19.94
C PRO A 121 19.72 -32.04 -19.57
N LYS A 122 20.72 -32.85 -19.89
CA LYS A 122 20.67 -34.29 -19.61
C LYS A 122 20.50 -34.63 -18.12
N GLU A 123 21.02 -33.77 -17.27
CA GLU A 123 20.97 -33.86 -15.80
C GLU A 123 19.54 -33.69 -15.24
N LEU A 124 18.67 -32.98 -15.97
CA LEU A 124 17.30 -32.68 -15.57
C LEU A 124 16.24 -33.49 -16.33
N LYS A 125 16.66 -34.38 -17.23
CA LYS A 125 15.72 -35.18 -18.05
C LYS A 125 14.90 -36.18 -17.25
N ASP A 126 15.46 -36.64 -16.14
CA ASP A 126 14.82 -37.64 -15.27
C ASP A 126 13.97 -36.97 -14.17
N SER A 127 13.95 -35.64 -14.15
CA SER A 127 13.10 -34.88 -13.20
C SER A 127 11.72 -34.70 -13.82
N GLU A 128 10.68 -34.96 -13.02
CA GLU A 128 9.29 -34.76 -13.44
C GLU A 128 8.99 -33.29 -13.71
N GLN A 129 9.55 -32.39 -12.89
CA GLN A 129 9.35 -30.96 -12.95
C GLN A 129 10.68 -30.21 -12.94
N VAL A 130 10.71 -29.07 -13.61
CA VAL A 130 11.87 -28.19 -13.68
C VAL A 130 11.47 -26.73 -13.47
N SER A 131 12.30 -26.01 -12.72
CA SER A 131 12.08 -24.57 -12.48
C SER A 131 12.34 -23.76 -13.75
N VAL A 132 11.38 -22.89 -14.08
CA VAL A 132 11.38 -22.07 -15.31
C VAL A 132 11.01 -20.62 -15.05
N ASN A 133 11.34 -19.78 -16.02
CA ASN A 133 10.76 -18.45 -16.19
C ASN A 133 9.97 -18.40 -17.49
N ALA A 134 8.72 -18.03 -17.40
CA ALA A 134 7.85 -17.86 -18.57
C ALA A 134 7.24 -16.46 -18.60
N TRP A 135 7.13 -15.88 -19.79
CA TRP A 135 6.45 -14.61 -20.04
C TRP A 135 5.29 -14.84 -20.99
N ILE A 136 4.10 -14.42 -20.61
CA ILE A 136 2.86 -14.69 -21.32
C ILE A 136 2.09 -13.38 -21.53
N CYS A 137 1.57 -13.18 -22.73
CA CYS A 137 0.67 -12.06 -23.05
C CYS A 137 -0.37 -12.52 -24.06
N ASN A 138 -1.64 -12.20 -23.83
CA ASN A 138 -2.75 -12.58 -24.72
C ASN A 138 -2.79 -14.09 -25.05
N GLY A 139 -2.48 -14.96 -24.09
CA GLY A 139 -2.41 -16.40 -24.30
C GLY A 139 -1.22 -16.88 -25.15
N LYS A 140 -0.28 -15.99 -25.50
CA LYS A 140 0.93 -16.31 -26.24
C LYS A 140 2.15 -16.34 -25.31
N VAL A 141 2.94 -17.39 -25.42
CA VAL A 141 4.19 -17.53 -24.68
C VAL A 141 5.27 -16.72 -25.40
N LEU A 142 5.64 -15.59 -24.79
CA LEU A 142 6.65 -14.67 -25.32
C LEU A 142 8.07 -15.16 -25.04
N ARG A 143 8.27 -15.79 -23.90
CA ARG A 143 9.54 -16.38 -23.43
C ARG A 143 9.24 -17.60 -22.57
N LEU A 144 10.05 -18.63 -22.73
CA LEU A 144 10.06 -19.81 -21.86
C LEU A 144 11.48 -20.32 -21.78
N VAL A 145 12.08 -20.23 -20.59
CA VAL A 145 13.47 -20.64 -20.35
C VAL A 145 13.58 -21.31 -18.99
N LEU A 146 14.59 -22.16 -18.86
CA LEU A 146 14.96 -22.74 -17.56
C LEU A 146 15.44 -21.63 -16.62
N ASN A 147 15.22 -21.83 -15.34
CA ASN A 147 15.71 -20.91 -14.30
C ASN A 147 17.23 -20.76 -14.40
N PRO A 148 17.74 -19.53 -14.62
CA PRO A 148 19.17 -19.32 -14.81
C PRO A 148 19.98 -19.36 -13.52
N PHE A 149 19.33 -19.26 -12.35
CA PHE A 149 20.02 -19.20 -11.07
C PHE A 149 20.52 -20.56 -10.59
N LYS A 150 21.69 -20.56 -9.96
CA LYS A 150 22.29 -21.74 -9.33
C LYS A 150 22.66 -21.42 -7.88
N PRO A 151 22.03 -22.10 -6.88
CA PRO A 151 20.89 -23.03 -7.01
C PRO A 151 19.65 -22.37 -7.59
N ALA A 152 18.77 -23.16 -8.21
CA ALA A 152 17.49 -22.67 -8.73
C ALA A 152 16.68 -22.04 -7.59
N ARG A 153 16.20 -20.83 -7.80
CA ARG A 153 15.41 -20.09 -6.83
C ARG A 153 14.47 -19.14 -7.54
N ILE A 154 13.36 -18.84 -6.89
CA ILE A 154 12.45 -17.78 -7.30
C ILE A 154 13.06 -16.44 -6.85
N PRO A 155 13.33 -15.48 -7.77
CA PRO A 155 14.11 -14.27 -7.46
C PRO A 155 13.26 -13.15 -6.84
N TYR A 156 12.36 -13.49 -5.93
CA TYR A 156 11.52 -12.55 -5.21
C TYR A 156 11.79 -12.63 -3.71
N TYR A 157 11.66 -11.50 -3.04
CA TYR A 157 11.84 -11.38 -1.59
C TYR A 157 10.67 -10.58 -1.04
N ALA A 158 9.92 -11.17 -0.13
CA ALA A 158 8.79 -10.52 0.53
C ALA A 158 9.08 -10.40 2.02
N VAL A 159 8.80 -9.22 2.57
CA VAL A 159 8.92 -8.96 4.00
C VAL A 159 7.56 -8.52 4.53
N PRO A 160 6.95 -9.27 5.47
CA PRO A 160 5.77 -8.83 6.16
C PRO A 160 6.13 -7.78 7.23
N TYR A 161 5.27 -6.78 7.41
CA TYR A 161 5.38 -5.87 8.54
C TYR A 161 5.16 -6.64 9.86
N GLU A 162 4.04 -7.30 9.98
CA GLU A 162 3.73 -8.27 11.03
C GLU A 162 3.43 -9.63 10.38
N LEU A 163 3.99 -10.70 10.92
CA LEU A 163 3.79 -12.06 10.41
C LEU A 163 2.34 -12.50 10.65
N ASN A 164 1.68 -12.95 9.59
CA ASN A 164 0.40 -13.65 9.70
C ASN A 164 0.63 -15.15 9.50
N PRO A 165 0.39 -15.99 10.52
CA PRO A 165 0.64 -17.43 10.41
C PRO A 165 -0.34 -18.16 9.50
N TYR A 166 -1.36 -17.49 8.98
CA TYR A 166 -2.42 -18.08 8.14
C TYR A 166 -2.46 -17.54 6.72
N SER A 167 -1.54 -16.65 6.35
CA SER A 167 -1.52 -16.02 5.04
C SER A 167 -0.10 -15.62 4.65
N PHE A 168 0.20 -15.70 3.36
CA PHE A 168 1.45 -15.19 2.81
C PHE A 168 1.64 -13.69 3.09
N PHE A 169 0.58 -12.92 2.96
CA PHE A 169 0.60 -11.49 3.24
C PHE A 169 0.46 -11.25 4.74
N GLY A 170 1.40 -10.49 5.29
CA GLY A 170 1.37 -10.07 6.68
C GLY A 170 0.31 -9.01 6.95
N VAL A 171 0.16 -8.65 8.22
CA VAL A 171 -0.71 -7.57 8.68
C VAL A 171 0.04 -6.25 8.60
N GLY A 172 -0.57 -5.24 8.02
CA GLY A 172 0.00 -3.90 7.89
C GLY A 172 -0.40 -2.98 9.03
N ILE A 173 0.39 -1.92 9.25
CA ILE A 173 0.09 -0.92 10.28
C ILE A 173 -1.27 -0.23 10.05
N ALA A 174 -1.64 0.01 8.80
CA ALA A 174 -2.92 0.62 8.45
C ALA A 174 -4.10 -0.30 8.83
N GLU A 175 -3.95 -1.61 8.64
CA GLU A 175 -4.95 -2.61 9.01
C GLU A 175 -5.15 -2.66 10.54
N ASN A 176 -4.05 -2.65 11.31
CA ASN A 176 -4.10 -2.59 12.77
C ASN A 176 -4.77 -1.32 13.30
N MET A 177 -4.76 -0.24 12.52
CA MET A 177 -5.31 1.05 12.93
C MET A 177 -6.74 1.31 12.44
N ASP A 178 -7.27 0.52 11.51
CA ASP A 178 -8.51 0.80 10.78
C ASP A 178 -9.70 0.98 11.71
N ASP A 179 -9.92 0.07 12.64
CA ASP A 179 -11.02 0.15 13.62
C ASP A 179 -10.93 1.40 14.50
N THR A 180 -9.72 1.71 14.99
CA THR A 180 -9.50 2.89 15.85
C THR A 180 -9.65 4.18 15.06
N GLN A 181 -9.21 4.21 13.80
CA GLN A 181 -9.42 5.35 12.92
C GLN A 181 -10.89 5.59 12.63
N THR A 182 -11.66 4.54 12.39
CA THR A 182 -13.10 4.62 12.19
C THR A 182 -13.80 5.20 13.42
N LEU A 183 -13.43 4.76 14.63
CA LEU A 183 -13.92 5.33 15.89
C LEU A 183 -13.56 6.81 16.02
N MET A 184 -12.31 7.20 15.76
CA MET A 184 -11.86 8.59 15.81
C MET A 184 -12.66 9.48 14.86
N ASN A 185 -12.86 9.02 13.62
CA ASN A 185 -13.65 9.73 12.62
C ASN A 185 -15.11 9.90 13.08
N GLY A 186 -15.69 8.85 13.70
CA GLY A 186 -17.04 8.89 14.25
C GLY A 186 -17.18 9.95 15.36
N PHE A 187 -16.29 9.95 16.35
CA PHE A 187 -16.32 10.92 17.45
C PHE A 187 -16.09 12.35 16.97
N MET A 188 -15.18 12.55 16.01
CA MET A 188 -14.95 13.88 15.44
C MET A 188 -16.20 14.40 14.71
N ARG A 189 -16.86 13.57 13.90
CA ARG A 189 -18.10 13.94 13.21
C ARG A 189 -19.20 14.28 14.23
N MET A 190 -19.41 13.42 15.24
CA MET A 190 -20.40 13.69 16.30
C MET A 190 -20.09 14.99 17.06
N ALA A 191 -18.82 15.31 17.31
CA ALA A 191 -18.44 16.57 17.97
C ALA A 191 -18.77 17.78 17.10
N ILE A 192 -18.48 17.72 15.79
CA ILE A 192 -18.77 18.79 14.84
C ILE A 192 -20.30 18.99 14.69
N ASP A 193 -21.04 17.90 14.48
CA ASP A 193 -22.50 17.94 14.31
C ASP A 193 -23.18 18.50 15.60
N ASN A 194 -22.76 18.04 16.79
CA ASN A 194 -23.27 18.54 18.02
C ASN A 194 -22.90 20.03 18.23
N ALA A 195 -21.68 20.44 17.89
CA ALA A 195 -21.28 21.84 17.96
C ALA A 195 -22.12 22.72 17.03
N ALA A 196 -22.42 22.23 15.82
CA ALA A 196 -23.31 22.94 14.89
C ALA A 196 -24.74 23.05 15.41
N LEU A 197 -25.31 21.96 15.96
CA LEU A 197 -26.67 21.96 16.53
C LEU A 197 -26.77 22.77 17.80
N SER A 198 -25.81 22.61 18.70
CA SER A 198 -25.83 23.35 20.00
C SER A 198 -25.44 24.82 19.85
N GLY A 199 -24.69 25.17 18.82
CA GLY A 199 -24.32 26.56 18.50
C GLY A 199 -25.46 27.34 17.88
N ASN A 200 -26.40 26.66 17.23
CA ASN A 200 -27.57 27.29 16.63
C ASN A 200 -28.76 27.27 17.59
N LEU A 201 -29.39 28.42 17.75
CA LEU A 201 -30.60 28.56 18.53
C LEU A 201 -31.79 28.09 17.69
N ILE A 202 -32.57 27.14 18.21
CA ILE A 202 -33.88 26.84 17.65
C ILE A 202 -34.86 27.83 18.19
N ILE A 203 -35.52 28.56 17.32
CA ILE A 203 -36.43 29.61 17.68
C ILE A 203 -37.84 29.12 17.33
N GLU A 204 -38.68 29.03 18.36
CA GLU A 204 -40.09 28.82 18.24
C GLU A 204 -40.78 30.18 18.33
N VAL A 205 -41.65 30.46 17.35
CA VAL A 205 -42.32 31.74 17.24
C VAL A 205 -43.85 31.52 17.29
N ASP A 206 -44.49 32.14 18.25
CA ASP A 206 -45.95 32.21 18.29
C ASP A 206 -46.42 33.44 17.51
N GLU A 207 -46.84 33.22 16.28
CA GLU A 207 -47.29 34.29 15.38
C GLU A 207 -48.56 34.97 15.87
N THR A 208 -49.35 34.29 16.70
CA THR A 208 -50.61 34.89 17.24
C THR A 208 -50.34 36.03 18.23
N ASN A 209 -49.21 35.99 18.89
CA ASN A 209 -48.78 36.99 19.89
C ASN A 209 -47.87 38.08 19.30
N LEU A 210 -47.49 37.97 18.04
CA LEU A 210 -46.65 38.96 17.34
C LEU A 210 -47.48 39.86 16.44
N VAL A 211 -46.94 41.06 16.14
CA VAL A 211 -47.55 41.96 15.16
C VAL A 211 -47.47 41.35 13.78
N PRO A 212 -48.59 41.16 13.04
CA PRO A 212 -48.58 40.54 11.73
C PRO A 212 -47.68 41.28 10.73
N GLY A 213 -46.95 40.50 9.89
CA GLY A 213 -46.14 41.01 8.79
C GLY A 213 -44.76 41.53 9.18
N GLN A 214 -44.31 41.35 10.45
CA GLN A 214 -42.92 41.69 10.80
C GLN A 214 -41.94 40.61 10.32
N ASP A 215 -40.74 41.08 9.97
CA ASP A 215 -39.63 40.20 9.61
C ASP A 215 -39.20 39.35 10.82
N LEU A 216 -39.17 38.01 10.66
CA LEU A 216 -38.80 37.05 11.71
C LEU A 216 -37.29 36.70 11.70
N SER A 217 -36.50 37.28 10.79
CA SER A 217 -35.06 37.10 10.78
C SER A 217 -34.43 37.59 12.09
N VAL A 218 -33.51 36.79 12.66
CA VAL A 218 -32.86 37.09 13.94
C VAL A 218 -31.44 37.59 13.71
N TYR A 219 -31.16 38.78 14.23
CA TYR A 219 -29.83 39.40 14.24
C TYR A 219 -29.59 40.22 15.52
N PRO A 220 -28.36 40.50 15.90
CA PRO A 220 -28.05 41.26 17.08
C PRO A 220 -28.76 42.63 17.08
N GLY A 221 -29.48 42.94 18.18
CA GLY A 221 -30.23 44.19 18.31
C GLY A 221 -31.64 44.18 17.69
N LYS A 222 -32.10 43.04 17.14
CA LYS A 222 -33.47 42.91 16.60
C LYS A 222 -34.51 43.13 17.68
N ILE A 223 -35.51 43.97 17.39
CA ILE A 223 -36.67 44.25 18.26
C ILE A 223 -37.90 43.60 17.64
N PHE A 224 -38.52 42.66 18.39
CA PHE A 224 -39.79 42.06 18.04
C PHE A 224 -40.93 42.80 18.72
N ARG A 225 -41.94 43.19 17.95
CA ARG A 225 -43.13 43.86 18.47
C ARG A 225 -44.23 42.84 18.79
N ARG A 226 -44.81 42.91 19.96
CA ARG A 226 -45.87 42.04 20.41
C ARG A 226 -47.22 42.73 20.31
N GLN A 227 -48.27 41.96 20.01
CA GLN A 227 -49.65 42.42 20.03
C GLN A 227 -50.41 41.97 21.30
N GLY A 228 -49.93 40.86 21.93
CA GLY A 228 -50.54 40.29 23.14
C GLY A 228 -49.60 39.36 23.91
N GLY A 229 -50.11 38.68 24.94
CA GLY A 229 -49.38 37.70 25.74
C GLY A 229 -48.41 38.31 26.79
N ALA A 230 -47.86 37.45 27.64
CA ALA A 230 -46.83 37.85 28.61
C ALA A 230 -45.42 37.99 27.96
N PRO A 231 -44.50 38.78 28.60
CA PRO A 231 -43.09 38.82 28.13
C PRO A 231 -42.50 37.44 28.04
N GLY A 232 -41.87 37.10 26.89
CA GLY A 232 -41.23 35.81 26.66
C GLY A 232 -42.10 34.71 26.03
N GLN A 233 -43.40 34.95 25.85
CA GLN A 233 -44.32 33.98 25.27
C GLN A 233 -44.41 34.03 23.74
N GLY A 234 -43.97 35.11 23.11
CA GLY A 234 -44.03 35.24 21.66
C GLY A 234 -42.88 34.63 20.91
N ILE A 235 -41.73 34.49 21.52
CA ILE A 235 -40.53 33.92 20.93
C ILE A 235 -39.82 33.14 22.02
N PHE A 236 -39.62 31.84 21.77
CA PHE A 236 -38.93 30.96 22.69
C PHE A 236 -37.67 30.38 21.98
N GLY A 237 -36.53 30.49 22.62
CA GLY A 237 -35.28 29.95 22.09
C GLY A 237 -34.85 28.72 22.88
N THR A 238 -34.69 27.60 22.20
CA THR A 238 -34.19 26.36 22.79
C THR A 238 -32.83 26.03 22.21
N LYS A 239 -31.92 25.59 23.08
CA LYS A 239 -30.61 25.06 22.66
C LYS A 239 -30.51 23.58 22.93
N PHE A 240 -29.92 22.84 21.99
CA PHE A 240 -29.50 21.48 22.29
C PHE A 240 -28.33 21.46 23.28
N PRO A 241 -28.25 20.43 24.14
CA PRO A 241 -27.11 20.29 25.05
C PRO A 241 -25.81 20.14 24.25
N ASN A 242 -24.78 20.85 24.71
CA ASN A 242 -23.46 20.73 24.08
C ASN A 242 -22.69 19.58 24.73
N VAL A 243 -22.54 18.47 23.98
CA VAL A 243 -21.76 17.27 24.36
C VAL A 243 -20.48 17.13 23.54
N ALA A 244 -20.12 18.19 22.80
CA ALA A 244 -18.91 18.14 21.94
C ALA A 244 -17.64 17.88 22.77
N GLY A 245 -17.56 18.40 24.00
CA GLY A 245 -16.42 18.14 24.87
C GLY A 245 -16.27 16.69 25.29
N GLU A 246 -17.38 15.99 25.53
CA GLU A 246 -17.38 14.54 25.85
C GLU A 246 -16.93 13.72 24.64
N ASN A 247 -17.42 14.06 23.47
CA ASN A 247 -16.98 13.41 22.22
C ASN A 247 -15.48 13.63 21.95
N MET A 248 -14.94 14.81 22.26
CA MET A 248 -13.50 15.07 22.15
C MET A 248 -12.68 14.26 23.15
N GLN A 249 -13.18 14.02 24.35
CA GLN A 249 -12.51 13.11 25.31
C GLN A 249 -12.51 11.66 24.82
N LEU A 250 -13.59 11.21 24.18
CA LEU A 250 -13.65 9.87 23.57
C LEU A 250 -12.69 9.77 22.36
N PHE A 251 -12.60 10.82 21.56
CA PHE A 251 -11.62 10.93 20.49
C PHE A 251 -10.17 10.81 21.01
N ASP A 252 -9.83 11.52 22.10
CA ASP A 252 -8.49 11.43 22.70
C ASP A 252 -8.18 10.03 23.24
N LYS A 253 -9.18 9.34 23.81
CA LYS A 253 -9.02 7.94 24.22
C LYS A 253 -8.81 7.00 23.02
N ALA A 254 -9.57 7.20 21.95
CA ALA A 254 -9.40 6.42 20.72
C ALA A 254 -8.03 6.65 20.11
N ARG A 255 -7.49 7.87 20.17
CA ARG A 255 -6.12 8.18 19.74
C ARG A 255 -5.07 7.40 20.53
N VAL A 256 -5.23 7.32 21.86
CA VAL A 256 -4.32 6.51 22.69
C VAL A 256 -4.39 5.03 22.31
N LEU A 257 -5.60 4.51 22.04
CA LEU A 257 -5.75 3.12 21.55
C LEU A 257 -5.08 2.91 20.20
N ALA A 258 -5.15 3.91 19.28
CA ALA A 258 -4.44 3.86 18.01
C ALA A 258 -2.91 3.80 18.21
N ASP A 259 -2.37 4.63 19.11
CA ASP A 259 -0.94 4.62 19.46
C ASP A 259 -0.52 3.25 20.03
N GLU A 260 -1.36 2.64 20.87
CA GLU A 260 -1.09 1.32 21.46
C GLU A 260 -1.19 0.20 20.41
N SER A 261 -2.19 0.23 19.52
CA SER A 261 -2.38 -0.79 18.48
C SER A 261 -1.28 -0.79 17.43
N THR A 262 -0.75 0.39 17.12
CA THR A 262 0.36 0.52 16.15
C THR A 262 1.74 0.27 16.76
N GLY A 263 1.85 0.29 18.09
CA GLY A 263 3.14 0.20 18.78
C GLY A 263 4.01 1.45 18.65
N PHE A 264 3.44 2.58 18.19
CA PHE A 264 4.13 3.88 18.09
C PHE A 264 3.54 4.88 19.10
N PRO A 265 3.84 4.74 20.39
CA PRO A 265 3.27 5.63 21.40
C PRO A 265 3.74 7.08 21.22
N SER A 266 2.86 8.03 21.53
CA SER A 266 3.07 9.47 21.31
C SER A 266 4.32 10.02 22.02
N PHE A 267 4.76 9.40 23.11
CA PHE A 267 6.00 9.80 23.79
C PHE A 267 7.27 9.48 22.98
N ALA A 268 7.23 8.51 22.06
CA ALA A 268 8.34 8.22 21.15
C ALA A 268 8.59 9.36 20.14
N HIS A 269 7.56 10.20 19.91
CA HIS A 269 7.63 11.37 19.05
C HIS A 269 7.87 12.68 19.80
N GLY A 270 8.29 12.63 21.07
CA GLY A 270 8.64 13.80 21.85
C GLY A 270 7.47 14.52 22.52
N GLN A 271 6.27 13.96 22.53
CA GLN A 271 5.18 14.50 23.34
C GLN A 271 5.44 14.24 24.82
N THR A 272 5.72 15.31 25.55
CA THR A 272 5.92 15.29 27.01
C THR A 272 4.56 15.30 27.71
N GLY A 273 3.98 14.11 27.94
CA GLY A 273 2.67 13.99 28.60
C GLY A 273 2.60 12.86 29.64
N VAL A 274 3.68 12.10 29.81
CA VAL A 274 3.70 10.99 30.78
C VAL A 274 4.07 11.55 32.16
N SER A 275 3.04 11.86 32.93
CA SER A 275 3.23 12.30 34.32
C SER A 275 3.81 11.15 35.16
N GLY A 276 4.98 11.33 35.73
CA GLY A 276 5.53 10.50 36.78
C GLY A 276 6.76 9.68 36.42
N VAL A 277 6.79 8.96 35.33
CA VAL A 277 7.88 8.03 34.94
C VAL A 277 8.98 8.73 34.12
N GLY A 278 8.64 9.77 33.39
CA GLY A 278 9.55 10.51 32.49
C GLY A 278 10.46 11.55 33.17
N ARG A 279 10.53 11.58 34.51
CA ARG A 279 11.32 12.61 35.24
C ARG A 279 12.79 12.22 35.46
N THR A 280 13.18 10.98 35.23
CA THR A 280 14.56 10.50 35.36
C THR A 280 15.10 9.98 34.02
N ALA A 281 16.39 10.19 33.77
CA ALA A 281 17.03 9.71 32.54
C ALA A 281 16.90 8.19 32.35
N SER A 282 16.96 7.40 33.43
CA SER A 282 16.74 5.95 33.38
C SER A 282 15.30 5.59 33.10
N GLY A 283 14.32 6.34 33.63
CA GLY A 283 12.89 6.14 33.34
C GLY A 283 12.57 6.40 31.86
N ILE A 284 13.11 7.47 31.31
CA ILE A 284 12.97 7.80 29.87
C ILE A 284 13.62 6.69 29.02
N SER A 285 14.83 6.22 29.38
CA SER A 285 15.53 5.15 28.68
C SER A 285 14.75 3.83 28.69
N MET A 286 14.13 3.47 29.83
CA MET A 286 13.27 2.29 29.93
C MET A 286 12.03 2.40 29.06
N LEU A 287 11.37 3.56 29.06
CA LEU A 287 10.19 3.83 28.22
C LEU A 287 10.52 3.75 26.74
N MET A 288 11.64 4.38 26.33
CA MET A 288 12.13 4.30 24.95
C MET A 288 12.50 2.87 24.56
N SER A 289 13.09 2.10 25.48
CA SER A 289 13.44 0.71 25.25
C SER A 289 12.19 -0.18 25.09
N ALA A 290 11.13 0.08 25.84
CA ALA A 290 9.86 -0.61 25.73
C ALA A 290 9.12 -0.24 24.42
N ALA A 291 9.10 1.06 24.06
CA ALA A 291 8.51 1.53 22.80
C ALA A 291 9.21 0.94 21.56
N ASN A 292 10.53 0.74 21.65
CA ASN A 292 11.31 0.16 20.56
C ASN A 292 11.09 -1.36 20.38
N GLY A 293 10.32 -2.01 21.25
CA GLY A 293 10.07 -3.46 21.16
C GLY A 293 9.37 -3.86 19.87
N SER A 294 8.28 -3.18 19.50
CA SER A 294 7.52 -3.44 18.25
C SER A 294 8.35 -3.12 17.02
N ILE A 295 9.05 -1.97 17.03
CA ILE A 295 9.92 -1.55 15.92
C ILE A 295 11.06 -2.56 15.71
N ARG A 296 11.62 -3.10 16.81
CA ARG A 296 12.68 -4.11 16.74
C ARG A 296 12.22 -5.39 16.03
N ASN A 297 10.98 -5.82 16.23
CA ASN A 297 10.45 -6.99 15.54
C ASN A 297 10.31 -6.72 14.02
N VAL A 298 9.83 -5.54 13.63
CA VAL A 298 9.75 -5.14 12.22
C VAL A 298 11.15 -5.10 11.58
N VAL A 299 12.13 -4.47 12.25
CA VAL A 299 13.52 -4.43 11.78
C VAL A 299 14.08 -5.84 11.64
N LYS A 300 13.82 -6.72 12.61
CA LYS A 300 14.24 -8.11 12.53
C LYS A 300 13.60 -8.83 11.34
N ASN A 301 12.31 -8.62 11.08
CA ASN A 301 11.66 -9.19 9.89
C ASN A 301 12.33 -8.71 8.59
N VAL A 302 12.67 -7.41 8.52
CA VAL A 302 13.40 -6.86 7.37
C VAL A 302 14.78 -7.50 7.20
N ASP A 303 15.53 -7.67 8.29
CA ASP A 303 16.84 -8.32 8.24
C ASP A 303 16.74 -9.79 7.81
N ASP A 304 15.82 -10.54 8.39
CA ASP A 304 15.68 -11.99 8.19
C ASP A 304 15.09 -12.33 6.81
N TYR A 305 14.06 -11.60 6.36
CA TYR A 305 13.31 -11.92 5.13
C TYR A 305 13.72 -11.11 3.90
N LEU A 306 14.41 -9.98 4.07
CA LEU A 306 14.82 -9.13 2.96
C LEU A 306 16.33 -9.01 2.84
N ILE A 307 17.00 -8.37 3.81
CA ILE A 307 18.42 -8.01 3.71
C ILE A 307 19.30 -9.27 3.62
N GLY A 308 19.10 -10.22 4.53
CA GLY A 308 19.85 -11.47 4.54
C GLY A 308 19.70 -12.30 3.26
N PRO A 309 18.49 -12.60 2.81
CA PRO A 309 18.27 -13.33 1.55
C PRO A 309 18.81 -12.61 0.32
N ILE A 310 18.64 -11.29 0.19
CA ILE A 310 19.19 -10.49 -0.92
C ILE A 310 20.72 -10.55 -0.92
N GLY A 311 21.36 -10.40 0.26
CA GLY A 311 22.82 -10.49 0.38
C GLY A 311 23.35 -11.85 -0.07
N ARG A 312 22.70 -12.95 0.35
CA ARG A 312 23.05 -14.31 -0.12
C ARG A 312 22.82 -14.47 -1.62
N ALA A 313 21.75 -13.89 -2.15
CA ALA A 313 21.46 -13.93 -3.58
C ALA A 313 22.48 -13.18 -4.40
N PHE A 314 22.92 -12.00 -3.98
CA PHE A 314 23.95 -11.23 -4.66
C PHE A 314 25.31 -11.95 -4.64
N PHE A 315 25.66 -12.56 -3.49
CA PHE A 315 26.85 -13.38 -3.41
C PHE A 315 26.81 -14.56 -4.40
N ALA A 316 25.70 -15.33 -4.42
CA ALA A 316 25.55 -16.45 -5.33
C ALA A 316 25.54 -16.00 -6.81
N PHE A 317 24.97 -14.83 -7.10
CA PHE A 317 24.94 -14.26 -8.43
C PHE A 317 26.34 -13.87 -8.90
N ASN A 318 27.13 -13.21 -8.04
CA ASN A 318 28.51 -12.85 -8.35
C ASN A 318 29.40 -14.10 -8.53
N MET A 319 29.16 -15.16 -7.75
CA MET A 319 29.88 -16.45 -7.94
C MET A 319 29.53 -17.16 -9.22
N GLN A 320 28.31 -17.00 -9.72
CA GLN A 320 27.84 -17.65 -10.94
C GLN A 320 28.22 -16.88 -12.21
N PHE A 321 28.11 -15.57 -12.16
CA PHE A 321 28.40 -14.67 -13.26
C PHE A 321 29.64 -13.86 -12.87
N ASP A 322 30.80 -14.32 -13.30
CA ASP A 322 32.07 -13.63 -13.07
C ASP A 322 32.01 -12.25 -13.77
N PHE A 323 31.70 -11.22 -13.00
CA PHE A 323 31.70 -9.86 -13.52
C PHE A 323 33.14 -9.36 -13.45
N ASP A 324 33.85 -9.42 -14.58
CA ASP A 324 35.12 -8.75 -14.74
C ASP A 324 34.95 -7.27 -14.34
N SER A 325 35.62 -6.89 -13.27
CA SER A 325 35.74 -5.51 -12.87
C SER A 325 36.71 -4.81 -13.83
N GLU A 326 36.18 -4.25 -14.93
CA GLU A 326 36.89 -3.20 -15.65
C GLU A 326 36.79 -1.84 -14.94
#